data_8d8347fc77a1a05ee3fd087b8d409ad3
#
_entry.id   8d8347fc77a1a05ee3fd087b8d409ad3
#
_cell.length_a   1.000
_cell.length_b   1.000
_cell.length_c   1.000
_cell.angle_alpha   90.00
_cell.angle_beta   90.00
_cell.angle_gamma   90.00
#
_symmetry.space_group_name_H-M   'P 1'
#
loop_
_entity.id
_entity.type
_entity.pdbx_description
1 polymer ?
#
loop_
_entity_poly.entity_id
_entity_poly.type
_entity_poly.pdbx_seq_one_letter_code
_entity_poly.pdbx_strand_id
1 'polypeptide(L)'
;MRNDKVKMLVFHPVIAPYRIDFFNELYSQFGAEVCLFYRNLRSQKFDYEKIEKQFLFNPIYIEKKGSFVSWVKKIIHQLSVSKPNVVLVSELGVPTLITILYKFITFKRYKIVSMIDDSYDMVAGDKQFSWKHKYATKLLVPLLDEVINVEPMVTDFYNKKFKKGIFFPIIASDKIAKQRLEKVIPISNEYIKTYHLQGKKIFLFVGRLVKIKNVSFAIKAFMKANIPNSVFVIVGDGPQRENLESLAQHSENIIFTGRLEGDSLYAWYNIAQCFTLPSVLEPFGAVTNEALQGGCKVLISKLAGSACLVSDTINGYIIDPDNIEDYIKKIKLVLNQSDECNYINKVRQNLMTYLFDNQMLLLENKIKKLL
;
A
#
# COMPACT_ATOMS: atom_id res chain seq x y z
N MET A 1 7.51 38.33 7.67
CA MET A 1 7.88 37.04 8.26
C MET A 1 8.64 36.24 7.21
N ARG A 2 9.89 35.91 7.44
CA ARG A 2 10.66 35.03 6.52
C ARG A 2 9.93 33.68 6.48
N ASN A 3 9.38 33.33 5.32
CA ASN A 3 8.95 31.97 5.01
C ASN A 3 10.21 31.10 4.90
N ASP A 4 10.85 30.77 6.02
CA ASP A 4 11.93 29.80 6.02
C ASP A 4 11.33 28.46 5.63
N LYS A 5 11.62 28.05 4.40
CA LYS A 5 11.13 26.80 3.81
C LYS A 5 11.51 25.63 4.73
N VAL A 6 10.53 24.90 5.24
CA VAL A 6 10.78 23.73 6.09
C VAL A 6 11.74 22.78 5.37
N LYS A 7 12.86 22.42 5.99
CA LYS A 7 13.79 21.44 5.46
C LYS A 7 13.50 20.08 6.05
N MET A 8 13.12 19.15 5.20
CA MET A 8 12.84 17.77 5.60
C MET A 8 13.97 16.83 5.13
N LEU A 9 14.41 15.95 6.03
CA LEU A 9 15.28 14.83 5.70
C LEU A 9 14.53 13.53 5.92
N VAL A 10 14.58 12.62 4.94
CA VAL A 10 13.89 11.33 4.99
C VAL A 10 14.90 10.20 5.01
N PHE A 11 14.75 9.26 5.94
CA PHE A 11 15.48 7.98 5.96
C PHE A 11 14.48 6.84 5.73
N HIS A 12 14.57 6.18 4.58
CA HIS A 12 13.66 5.10 4.21
C HIS A 12 14.43 3.89 3.63
N PRO A 13 13.99 2.65 3.89
CA PRO A 13 14.69 1.48 3.35
C PRO A 13 14.73 1.46 1.82
N VAL A 14 13.58 1.54 1.18
CA VAL A 14 13.38 1.50 -0.28
C VAL A 14 11.98 2.02 -0.60
N ILE A 15 11.81 2.72 -1.70
CA ILE A 15 10.50 3.21 -2.12
C ILE A 15 9.82 2.14 -2.98
N ALA A 16 8.70 1.61 -2.50
CA ALA A 16 7.82 0.76 -3.28
C ALA A 16 6.96 1.57 -4.27
N PRO A 17 6.50 0.99 -5.39
CA PRO A 17 5.72 1.70 -6.41
C PRO A 17 4.54 2.49 -5.85
N TYR A 18 3.83 1.94 -4.89
CA TYR A 18 2.66 2.54 -4.25
C TYR A 18 2.98 3.69 -3.26
N ARG A 19 4.25 4.00 -3.04
CA ARG A 19 4.73 5.10 -2.18
C ARG A 19 5.38 6.24 -2.96
N ILE A 20 5.53 6.11 -4.28
CA ILE A 20 6.22 7.10 -5.12
C ILE A 20 5.54 8.47 -4.99
N ASP A 21 4.23 8.51 -5.13
CA ASP A 21 3.45 9.76 -5.10
C ASP A 21 3.61 10.46 -3.74
N PHE A 22 3.64 9.70 -2.63
CA PHE A 22 3.86 10.23 -1.29
C PHE A 22 5.23 10.93 -1.15
N PHE A 23 6.31 10.28 -1.61
CA PHE A 23 7.66 10.88 -1.52
C PHE A 23 7.85 12.04 -2.49
N ASN A 24 7.25 11.97 -3.68
CA ASN A 24 7.23 13.08 -4.62
C ASN A 24 6.52 14.31 -4.03
N GLU A 25 5.42 14.10 -3.32
CA GLU A 25 4.69 15.19 -2.66
C GLU A 25 5.48 15.77 -1.48
N LEU A 26 6.13 14.93 -0.66
CA LEU A 26 7.04 15.43 0.38
C LEU A 26 8.18 16.28 -0.20
N TYR A 27 8.72 15.88 -1.36
CA TYR A 27 9.72 16.68 -2.06
C TYR A 27 9.13 18.01 -2.55
N SER A 28 7.96 18.00 -3.16
CA SER A 28 7.30 19.19 -3.69
C SER A 28 6.95 20.19 -2.58
N GLN A 29 6.42 19.72 -1.46
CA GLN A 29 5.96 20.55 -0.34
C GLN A 29 7.11 21.04 0.55
N PHE A 30 8.05 20.18 0.87
CA PHE A 30 9.08 20.45 1.88
C PHE A 30 10.51 20.48 1.31
N GLY A 31 10.71 20.24 0.00
CA GLY A 31 12.04 20.06 -0.56
C GLY A 31 12.79 18.90 0.09
N ALA A 32 12.09 17.78 0.36
CA ALA A 32 12.61 16.68 1.12
C ALA A 32 13.85 16.04 0.50
N GLU A 33 14.93 15.95 1.25
CA GLU A 33 16.11 15.15 0.90
C GLU A 33 15.83 13.69 1.28
N VAL A 34 15.75 12.79 0.30
CA VAL A 34 15.37 11.39 0.52
C VAL A 34 16.59 10.48 0.46
N CYS A 35 16.90 9.86 1.60
CA CYS A 35 17.98 8.90 1.77
C CYS A 35 17.43 7.48 1.76
N LEU A 36 17.94 6.63 0.86
CA LEU A 36 17.54 5.23 0.71
C LEU A 36 18.68 4.29 1.10
N PHE A 37 18.36 3.22 1.84
CA PHE A 37 19.34 2.23 2.29
C PHE A 37 19.53 1.09 1.31
N TYR A 38 18.55 0.82 0.45
CA TYR A 38 18.57 -0.25 -0.53
C TYR A 38 17.95 0.23 -1.85
N ARG A 39 18.45 -0.31 -2.99
CA ARG A 39 17.77 -0.13 -4.29
C ARG A 39 16.58 -1.07 -4.42
N ASN A 40 16.69 -2.29 -3.86
CA ASN A 40 15.61 -3.27 -3.90
C ASN A 40 15.63 -4.14 -2.64
N LEU A 41 14.46 -4.57 -2.15
CA LEU A 41 14.37 -5.54 -1.07
C LEU A 41 14.51 -6.95 -1.64
N ARG A 42 15.24 -7.83 -0.93
CA ARG A 42 15.45 -9.23 -1.36
C ARG A 42 14.16 -10.02 -1.62
N SER A 43 13.08 -9.64 -0.93
CA SER A 43 11.76 -10.29 -1.04
C SER A 43 10.84 -9.69 -2.12
N GLN A 44 11.22 -8.56 -2.73
CA GLN A 44 10.40 -7.84 -3.71
C GLN A 44 11.29 -7.45 -4.89
N LYS A 45 11.08 -8.11 -6.02
CA LYS A 45 11.81 -7.82 -7.26
C LYS A 45 11.01 -6.81 -8.09
N PHE A 46 11.13 -5.53 -7.78
CA PHE A 46 10.60 -4.46 -8.62
C PHE A 46 11.63 -4.08 -9.70
N ASP A 47 11.15 -3.62 -10.85
CA ASP A 47 11.98 -2.95 -11.86
C ASP A 47 12.33 -1.54 -11.35
N TYR A 48 13.42 -1.48 -10.57
CA TYR A 48 13.78 -0.27 -9.84
C TYR A 48 14.22 0.88 -10.76
N GLU A 49 14.74 0.58 -11.94
CA GLU A 49 15.09 1.60 -12.93
C GLU A 49 13.84 2.34 -13.44
N LYS A 50 12.73 1.62 -13.63
CA LYS A 50 11.44 2.24 -13.98
C LYS A 50 10.83 3.03 -12.82
N ILE A 51 11.07 2.60 -11.58
CA ILE A 51 10.62 3.30 -10.37
C ILE A 51 11.38 4.62 -10.21
N GLU A 52 12.71 4.62 -10.30
CA GLU A 52 13.54 5.82 -10.16
C GLU A 52 13.18 6.92 -11.16
N LYS A 53 12.81 6.54 -12.40
CA LYS A 53 12.37 7.51 -13.43
C LYS A 53 11.07 8.26 -13.06
N GLN A 54 10.33 7.78 -12.07
CA GLN A 54 9.11 8.42 -11.60
C GLN A 54 9.35 9.36 -10.40
N PHE A 55 10.57 9.40 -9.84
CA PHE A 55 10.90 10.32 -8.75
C PHE A 55 11.08 11.75 -9.28
N LEU A 56 10.49 12.71 -8.58
CA LEU A 56 10.71 14.14 -8.83
C LEU A 56 12.00 14.64 -8.17
N PHE A 57 12.71 13.79 -7.43
CA PHE A 57 13.93 14.07 -6.69
C PHE A 57 15.02 13.04 -7.02
N ASN A 58 16.25 13.39 -6.72
CA ASN A 58 17.38 12.46 -6.81
C ASN A 58 17.62 11.81 -5.43
N PRO A 59 17.41 10.50 -5.27
CA PRO A 59 17.62 9.83 -3.99
C PRO A 59 19.10 9.76 -3.63
N ILE A 60 19.40 9.94 -2.33
CA ILE A 60 20.74 9.79 -1.75
C ILE A 60 20.87 8.34 -1.25
N TYR A 61 21.74 7.54 -1.86
CA TYR A 61 21.92 6.15 -1.45
C TYR A 61 22.92 6.04 -0.30
N ILE A 62 22.43 5.64 0.87
CA ILE A 62 23.22 5.33 2.07
C ILE A 62 23.26 3.81 2.25
N GLU A 63 23.80 3.11 1.26
CA GLU A 63 23.80 1.65 1.25
C GLU A 63 24.61 1.09 2.45
N LYS A 64 24.06 0.01 3.04
CA LYS A 64 24.71 -0.76 4.10
C LYS A 64 25.80 -1.67 3.51
N LYS A 65 26.76 -1.06 2.79
CA LYS A 65 27.95 -1.73 2.28
C LYS A 65 29.12 -1.45 3.22
N GLY A 66 29.87 -2.49 3.59
CA GLY A 66 31.00 -2.40 4.52
C GLY A 66 30.61 -2.58 5.98
N SER A 67 31.36 -1.95 6.91
CA SER A 67 31.12 -2.10 8.34
C SER A 67 29.88 -1.34 8.81
N PHE A 68 29.26 -1.85 9.88
CA PHE A 68 28.15 -1.16 10.56
C PHE A 68 28.50 0.26 10.96
N VAL A 69 29.73 0.46 11.46
CA VAL A 69 30.23 1.79 11.88
C VAL A 69 30.30 2.76 10.71
N SER A 70 30.73 2.31 9.52
CA SER A 70 30.75 3.15 8.32
C SER A 70 29.33 3.57 7.91
N TRP A 71 28.36 2.68 7.99
CA TRP A 71 26.97 2.99 7.69
C TRP A 71 26.38 4.02 8.69
N VAL A 72 26.63 3.84 9.99
CA VAL A 72 26.24 4.81 11.04
C VAL A 72 26.85 6.19 10.77
N LYS A 73 28.14 6.25 10.42
CA LYS A 73 28.81 7.51 10.09
C LYS A 73 28.16 8.24 8.91
N LYS A 74 27.70 7.53 7.89
CA LYS A 74 26.99 8.12 6.74
C LYS A 74 25.65 8.74 7.15
N ILE A 75 24.87 8.08 8.03
CA ILE A 75 23.60 8.61 8.55
C ILE A 75 23.88 9.90 9.36
N ILE A 76 24.86 9.88 10.25
CA ILE A 76 25.26 11.04 11.05
C ILE A 76 25.75 12.18 10.15
N HIS A 77 26.55 11.88 9.14
CA HIS A 77 27.02 12.86 8.18
C HIS A 77 25.84 13.57 7.49
N GLN A 78 24.85 12.80 7.01
CA GLN A 78 23.69 13.38 6.34
C GLN A 78 22.87 14.26 7.28
N LEU A 79 22.64 13.86 8.53
CA LEU A 79 21.99 14.68 9.56
C LEU A 79 22.74 16.01 9.81
N SER A 80 24.07 15.96 9.76
CA SER A 80 24.93 17.14 9.96
C SER A 80 24.87 18.12 8.78
N VAL A 81 24.93 17.61 7.56
CA VAL A 81 24.98 18.41 6.33
C VAL A 81 23.63 19.01 5.99
N SER A 82 22.55 18.22 6.04
CA SER A 82 21.20 18.65 5.69
C SER A 82 20.63 19.69 6.65
N LYS A 83 21.04 19.67 7.92
CA LYS A 83 20.51 20.57 8.97
C LYS A 83 18.98 20.68 8.92
N PRO A 84 18.26 19.56 9.04
CA PRO A 84 16.80 19.53 8.84
C PRO A 84 16.04 20.24 9.97
N ASN A 85 14.81 20.68 9.69
CA ASN A 85 13.81 21.06 10.70
C ASN A 85 12.99 19.83 11.14
N VAL A 86 12.76 18.89 10.18
CA VAL A 86 12.03 17.63 10.40
C VAL A 86 12.84 16.47 9.82
N VAL A 87 12.95 15.39 10.57
CA VAL A 87 13.49 14.11 10.08
C VAL A 87 12.37 13.09 10.08
N LEU A 88 12.02 12.58 8.89
CA LEU A 88 11.09 11.48 8.72
C LEU A 88 11.90 10.17 8.67
N VAL A 89 11.64 9.27 9.58
CA VAL A 89 12.27 7.95 9.64
C VAL A 89 11.25 6.85 9.34
N SER A 90 11.70 5.72 8.84
CA SER A 90 10.86 4.55 8.62
C SER A 90 11.08 3.56 9.75
N GLU A 91 9.99 3.14 10.37
CA GLU A 91 9.95 2.16 11.46
C GLU A 91 10.75 2.59 12.73
N LEU A 92 10.81 1.69 13.70
CA LEU A 92 11.55 1.87 14.97
C LEU A 92 12.91 1.16 14.91
N GLY A 93 13.59 1.31 13.78
CA GLY A 93 14.87 0.64 13.53
C GLY A 93 16.11 1.42 13.97
N VAL A 94 17.28 0.93 13.53
CA VAL A 94 18.58 1.56 13.81
C VAL A 94 18.66 3.01 13.32
N PRO A 95 18.17 3.39 12.12
CA PRO A 95 18.19 4.79 11.71
C PRO A 95 17.44 5.71 12.64
N THR A 96 16.29 5.26 13.16
CA THR A 96 15.48 5.99 14.14
C THR A 96 16.25 6.21 15.44
N LEU A 97 16.88 5.16 15.95
CA LEU A 97 17.71 5.25 17.16
C LEU A 97 18.89 6.21 16.97
N ILE A 98 19.61 6.13 15.84
CA ILE A 98 20.73 7.04 15.53
C ILE A 98 20.23 8.49 15.47
N THR A 99 19.08 8.74 14.82
CA THR A 99 18.50 10.07 14.71
C THR A 99 18.17 10.66 16.08
N ILE A 100 17.56 9.85 16.96
CA ILE A 100 17.27 10.24 18.35
C ILE A 100 18.57 10.55 19.12
N LEU A 101 19.54 9.62 19.12
CA LEU A 101 20.80 9.79 19.83
C LEU A 101 21.57 11.02 19.32
N TYR A 102 21.66 11.22 18.01
CA TYR A 102 22.31 12.40 17.43
C TYR A 102 21.63 13.70 17.87
N LYS A 103 20.30 13.76 17.90
CA LYS A 103 19.54 14.91 18.42
C LYS A 103 19.94 15.27 19.85
N PHE A 104 19.97 14.28 20.74
CA PHE A 104 20.31 14.48 22.15
C PHE A 104 21.80 14.86 22.36
N ILE A 105 22.73 14.15 21.73
CA ILE A 105 24.18 14.38 21.90
C ILE A 105 24.60 15.75 21.34
N THR A 106 23.99 16.19 20.24
CA THR A 106 24.34 17.46 19.59
C THR A 106 23.43 18.64 19.95
N PHE A 107 22.44 18.41 20.84
CA PHE A 107 21.45 19.41 21.27
C PHE A 107 20.69 20.06 20.10
N LYS A 108 20.48 19.31 18.99
CA LYS A 108 19.73 19.82 17.83
C LYS A 108 18.22 19.88 18.12
N ARG A 109 17.53 20.83 17.47
CA ARG A 109 16.10 21.10 17.73
C ARG A 109 15.16 20.59 16.65
N TYR A 110 15.62 19.71 15.73
CA TYR A 110 14.71 19.16 14.72
C TYR A 110 13.66 18.22 15.33
N LYS A 111 12.54 18.10 14.61
CA LYS A 111 11.45 17.18 14.96
C LYS A 111 11.69 15.80 14.32
N ILE A 112 11.30 14.75 15.01
CA ILE A 112 11.44 13.37 14.51
C ILE A 112 10.05 12.78 14.36
N VAL A 113 9.70 12.42 13.13
CA VAL A 113 8.44 11.74 12.77
C VAL A 113 8.78 10.34 12.28
N SER A 114 8.09 9.30 12.76
CA SER A 114 8.30 7.94 12.27
C SER A 114 7.08 7.46 11.49
N MET A 115 7.31 6.86 10.32
CA MET A 115 6.31 6.09 9.58
C MET A 115 6.38 4.65 10.05
N ILE A 116 5.26 4.12 10.57
CA ILE A 116 5.16 2.76 11.10
C ILE A 116 4.00 2.05 10.41
N ASP A 117 4.33 1.01 9.66
CA ASP A 117 3.36 0.20 8.88
C ASP A 117 2.83 -0.99 9.70
N ASP A 118 2.52 -0.76 10.98
CA ASP A 118 1.90 -1.76 11.85
C ASP A 118 0.46 -2.02 11.43
N SER A 119 0.00 -3.28 11.53
CA SER A 119 -1.43 -3.63 11.50
C SER A 119 -2.00 -3.64 12.92
N TYR A 120 -3.33 -3.52 13.04
CA TYR A 120 -3.99 -3.53 14.35
C TYR A 120 -3.72 -4.81 15.14
N ASP A 121 -3.73 -5.97 14.48
CA ASP A 121 -3.40 -7.25 15.12
C ASP A 121 -1.99 -7.28 15.70
N MET A 122 -1.06 -6.55 15.08
CA MET A 122 0.30 -6.42 15.58
C MET A 122 0.38 -5.56 16.85
N VAL A 123 -0.45 -4.56 17.04
CA VAL A 123 -0.40 -3.65 18.21
C VAL A 123 -1.36 -4.06 19.33
N ALA A 124 -2.48 -4.68 19.01
CA ALA A 124 -3.52 -5.11 19.96
C ALA A 124 -3.45 -6.60 20.32
N GLY A 125 -2.86 -7.44 19.47
CA GLY A 125 -2.79 -8.89 19.65
C GLY A 125 -1.46 -9.36 20.26
N ASP A 126 -1.51 -10.25 21.25
CA ASP A 126 -0.30 -10.80 21.87
C ASP A 126 0.46 -11.81 20.99
N LYS A 127 -0.10 -12.19 19.83
CA LYS A 127 0.37 -13.38 19.08
C LYS A 127 1.43 -13.10 18.00
N GLN A 128 1.63 -11.86 17.54
CA GLN A 128 2.48 -11.62 16.38
C GLN A 128 3.62 -10.59 16.57
N PHE A 129 3.67 -9.89 17.67
CA PHE A 129 4.79 -9.00 17.96
C PHE A 129 6.03 -9.76 18.39
N SER A 130 7.12 -9.54 17.66
CA SER A 130 8.42 -9.87 18.25
C SER A 130 8.58 -9.01 19.52
N TRP A 131 9.02 -9.60 20.61
CA TRP A 131 9.32 -8.88 21.86
C TRP A 131 10.20 -7.63 21.58
N LYS A 132 11.09 -7.67 20.58
CA LYS A 132 11.94 -6.56 20.13
C LYS A 132 11.12 -5.36 19.67
N HIS A 133 10.08 -5.58 18.86
CA HIS A 133 9.22 -4.49 18.39
C HIS A 133 8.43 -3.87 19.54
N LYS A 134 7.87 -4.69 20.43
CA LYS A 134 7.13 -4.24 21.63
C LYS A 134 8.02 -3.35 22.53
N TYR A 135 9.28 -3.74 22.75
CA TYR A 135 10.23 -2.93 23.51
C TYR A 135 10.65 -1.66 22.75
N ALA A 136 10.92 -1.76 21.44
CA ALA A 136 11.24 -0.59 20.61
C ALA A 136 10.11 0.44 20.65
N THR A 137 8.86 0.01 20.49
CA THR A 137 7.67 0.89 20.59
C THR A 137 7.61 1.58 21.94
N LYS A 138 7.77 0.82 23.04
CA LYS A 138 7.71 1.37 24.39
C LYS A 138 8.82 2.38 24.70
N LEU A 139 10.03 2.16 24.16
CA LEU A 139 11.22 2.96 24.46
C LEU A 139 11.39 4.14 23.49
N LEU A 140 11.15 3.95 22.19
CA LEU A 140 11.46 4.95 21.18
C LEU A 140 10.30 5.90 20.87
N VAL A 141 9.06 5.41 20.84
CA VAL A 141 7.90 6.26 20.51
C VAL A 141 7.75 7.46 21.44
N PRO A 142 7.97 7.38 22.77
CA PRO A 142 7.95 8.56 23.65
C PRO A 142 8.97 9.64 23.23
N LEU A 143 10.08 9.28 22.60
CA LEU A 143 11.16 10.16 22.18
C LEU A 143 10.96 10.77 20.79
N LEU A 144 9.97 10.30 20.02
CA LEU A 144 9.56 10.89 18.76
C LEU A 144 8.68 12.11 19.00
N ASP A 145 8.60 13.01 18.02
CA ASP A 145 7.66 14.13 18.05
C ASP A 145 6.28 13.71 17.53
N GLU A 146 6.23 12.77 16.52
CA GLU A 146 4.98 12.25 15.97
C GLU A 146 5.18 10.87 15.31
N VAL A 147 4.06 10.17 15.05
CA VAL A 147 4.05 8.87 14.34
C VAL A 147 3.00 8.91 13.24
N ILE A 148 3.34 8.44 12.05
CA ILE A 148 2.41 8.25 10.93
C ILE A 148 2.07 6.77 10.86
N ASN A 149 0.78 6.45 10.89
CA ASN A 149 0.25 5.09 10.79
C ASN A 149 -0.63 4.93 9.55
N VAL A 150 -0.66 3.73 9.00
CA VAL A 150 -1.40 3.42 7.76
C VAL A 150 -2.84 2.96 8.01
N GLU A 151 -3.21 2.73 9.28
CA GLU A 151 -4.50 2.19 9.68
C GLU A 151 -5.11 3.04 10.81
N PRO A 152 -6.43 3.39 10.77
CA PRO A 152 -7.08 4.21 11.78
C PRO A 152 -7.02 3.61 13.19
N MET A 153 -7.27 2.30 13.32
CA MET A 153 -7.27 1.62 14.63
C MET A 153 -5.87 1.62 15.27
N VAL A 154 -4.83 1.51 14.45
CA VAL A 154 -3.43 1.64 14.89
C VAL A 154 -3.16 3.08 15.32
N THR A 155 -3.61 4.06 14.54
CA THR A 155 -3.50 5.48 14.89
C THR A 155 -4.16 5.79 16.23
N ASP A 156 -5.35 5.25 16.46
CA ASP A 156 -6.08 5.41 17.73
C ASP A 156 -5.33 4.76 18.90
N PHE A 157 -4.74 3.59 18.69
CA PHE A 157 -3.90 2.94 19.71
C PHE A 157 -2.70 3.83 20.09
N TYR A 158 -1.98 4.36 19.10
CA TYR A 158 -0.83 5.24 19.36
C TYR A 158 -1.27 6.55 20.01
N ASN A 159 -2.38 7.15 19.59
CA ASN A 159 -2.94 8.35 20.19
C ASN A 159 -3.36 8.12 21.66
N LYS A 160 -4.03 7.02 21.97
CA LYS A 160 -4.44 6.68 23.34
C LYS A 160 -3.23 6.46 24.24
N LYS A 161 -2.22 5.76 23.75
CA LYS A 161 -1.08 5.31 24.57
C LYS A 161 0.04 6.35 24.67
N PHE A 162 0.32 7.10 23.59
CA PHE A 162 1.49 7.97 23.50
C PHE A 162 1.13 9.44 23.18
N LYS A 163 -0.15 9.74 22.92
CA LYS A 163 -0.63 11.06 22.45
C LYS A 163 -0.01 11.45 21.11
N LYS A 164 0.30 10.49 20.26
CA LYS A 164 0.93 10.64 18.95
C LYS A 164 0.24 9.70 17.97
N GLY A 165 -0.05 10.18 16.79
CA GLY A 165 -0.65 9.38 15.72
C GLY A 165 -1.27 10.27 14.65
N ILE A 166 -0.76 10.13 13.44
CA ILE A 166 -1.31 10.72 12.22
C ILE A 166 -1.74 9.56 11.33
N PHE A 167 -3.01 9.52 10.97
CA PHE A 167 -3.48 8.56 9.99
C PHE A 167 -3.11 9.02 8.59
N PHE A 168 -2.36 8.18 7.86
CA PHE A 168 -2.07 8.36 6.46
C PHE A 168 -2.05 6.98 5.78
N PRO A 169 -3.14 6.57 5.11
CA PRO A 169 -3.22 5.27 4.46
C PRO A 169 -2.24 5.15 3.29
N ILE A 170 -1.94 3.94 2.85
CA ILE A 170 -1.14 3.73 1.64
C ILE A 170 -2.05 3.98 0.43
N ILE A 171 -2.05 5.21 -0.06
CA ILE A 171 -2.85 5.66 -1.19
C ILE A 171 -1.97 6.37 -2.22
N ALA A 172 -2.34 6.29 -3.49
CA ALA A 172 -1.69 6.97 -4.60
C ALA A 172 -2.45 8.25 -4.97
N SER A 173 -1.78 9.17 -5.67
CA SER A 173 -2.41 10.39 -6.18
C SER A 173 -3.54 10.07 -7.15
N ASP A 174 -4.73 10.60 -6.88
CA ASP A 174 -5.93 10.39 -7.72
C ASP A 174 -5.72 10.91 -9.14
N LYS A 175 -5.01 12.03 -9.29
CA LYS A 175 -4.66 12.61 -10.58
C LYS A 175 -3.74 11.70 -11.38
N ILE A 176 -2.68 11.18 -10.75
CA ILE A 176 -1.71 10.28 -11.40
C ILE A 176 -2.37 8.94 -11.72
N ALA A 177 -3.18 8.40 -10.80
CA ALA A 177 -3.91 7.17 -11.03
C ALA A 177 -4.87 7.30 -12.23
N LYS A 178 -5.60 8.39 -12.34
CA LYS A 178 -6.47 8.67 -13.49
C LYS A 178 -5.68 8.70 -14.80
N GLN A 179 -4.55 9.41 -14.84
CA GLN A 179 -3.68 9.45 -16.03
C GLN A 179 -3.15 8.07 -16.43
N ARG A 180 -2.76 7.24 -15.45
CA ARG A 180 -2.34 5.85 -15.68
C ARG A 180 -3.47 5.02 -16.28
N LEU A 181 -4.68 5.12 -15.72
CA LEU A 181 -5.86 4.39 -16.18
C LEU A 181 -6.29 4.85 -17.59
N GLU A 182 -6.23 6.14 -17.91
CA GLU A 182 -6.48 6.66 -19.25
C GLU A 182 -5.49 6.10 -20.29
N LYS A 183 -4.21 6.08 -19.94
CA LYS A 183 -3.14 5.55 -20.79
C LYS A 183 -3.33 4.08 -21.15
N VAL A 184 -3.89 3.28 -20.25
CA VAL A 184 -4.02 1.83 -20.44
C VAL A 184 -5.34 1.38 -21.07
N ILE A 185 -6.21 2.29 -21.48
CA ILE A 185 -7.47 1.98 -22.19
C ILE A 185 -7.24 1.06 -23.42
N PRO A 186 -6.24 1.28 -24.28
CA PRO A 186 -5.97 0.38 -25.41
C PRO A 186 -5.65 -1.05 -24.96
N ILE A 187 -4.82 -1.21 -23.93
CA ILE A 187 -4.45 -2.53 -23.36
C ILE A 187 -5.69 -3.20 -22.73
N SER A 188 -6.51 -2.43 -22.02
CA SER A 188 -7.77 -2.91 -21.45
C SER A 188 -8.70 -3.49 -22.52
N ASN A 189 -8.85 -2.78 -23.65
CA ASN A 189 -9.66 -3.22 -24.77
C ASN A 189 -9.06 -4.44 -25.50
N GLU A 190 -7.72 -4.52 -25.58
CA GLU A 190 -7.02 -5.71 -26.07
C GLU A 190 -7.32 -6.93 -25.18
N TYR A 191 -7.30 -6.77 -23.85
CA TYR A 191 -7.64 -7.87 -22.93
C TYR A 191 -9.09 -8.31 -23.08
N ILE A 192 -10.05 -7.37 -23.24
CA ILE A 192 -11.45 -7.70 -23.49
C ILE A 192 -11.58 -8.60 -24.72
N LYS A 193 -10.86 -8.28 -25.80
CA LYS A 193 -10.85 -9.07 -27.04
C LYS A 193 -10.14 -10.41 -26.85
N THR A 194 -8.92 -10.41 -26.33
CA THR A 194 -8.03 -11.58 -26.24
C THR A 194 -8.60 -12.66 -25.31
N TYR A 195 -9.19 -12.25 -24.18
CA TYR A 195 -9.77 -13.17 -23.20
C TYR A 195 -11.30 -13.34 -23.36
N HIS A 196 -11.88 -12.84 -24.46
CA HIS A 196 -13.35 -12.95 -24.75
C HIS A 196 -14.21 -12.49 -23.57
N LEU A 197 -13.90 -11.29 -23.02
CA LEU A 197 -14.54 -10.75 -21.82
C LEU A 197 -15.77 -9.88 -22.10
N GLN A 198 -16.10 -9.59 -23.37
CA GLN A 198 -17.28 -8.82 -23.74
C GLN A 198 -18.54 -9.46 -23.16
N GLY A 199 -19.35 -8.69 -22.45
CA GLY A 199 -20.58 -9.15 -21.81
C GLY A 199 -20.36 -10.00 -20.54
N LYS A 200 -19.10 -10.09 -20.03
CA LYS A 200 -18.80 -10.83 -18.81
C LYS A 200 -18.61 -9.91 -17.62
N LYS A 201 -18.80 -10.45 -16.42
CA LYS A 201 -18.53 -9.78 -15.14
C LYS A 201 -17.17 -10.26 -14.61
N ILE A 202 -16.23 -9.38 -14.44
CA ILE A 202 -14.86 -9.73 -14.06
C ILE A 202 -14.69 -9.58 -12.54
N PHE A 203 -14.42 -10.70 -11.88
CA PHE A 203 -13.93 -10.79 -10.52
C PHE A 203 -12.41 -10.85 -10.56
N LEU A 204 -11.69 -10.02 -9.81
CA LEU A 204 -10.24 -9.83 -9.93
C LEU A 204 -9.55 -10.08 -8.59
N PHE A 205 -8.46 -10.85 -8.63
CA PHE A 205 -7.47 -10.92 -7.55
C PHE A 205 -6.11 -10.47 -8.10
N VAL A 206 -5.36 -9.71 -7.30
CA VAL A 206 -3.98 -9.31 -7.62
C VAL A 206 -3.09 -9.54 -6.41
N GLY A 207 -2.02 -10.31 -6.57
CA GLY A 207 -1.05 -10.52 -5.50
C GLY A 207 -0.20 -11.77 -5.66
N ARG A 208 0.74 -11.96 -4.73
CA ARG A 208 1.55 -13.18 -4.71
C ARG A 208 0.70 -14.41 -4.37
N LEU A 209 0.90 -15.51 -5.06
CA LEU A 209 0.18 -16.76 -4.82
C LEU A 209 0.84 -17.55 -3.67
N VAL A 210 0.61 -17.08 -2.44
CA VAL A 210 1.10 -17.68 -1.18
C VAL A 210 -0.08 -17.98 -0.25
N LYS A 211 0.09 -18.93 0.68
CA LYS A 211 -0.99 -19.40 1.58
C LYS A 211 -1.74 -18.27 2.29
N ILE A 212 -1.01 -17.27 2.80
CA ILE A 212 -1.62 -16.15 3.54
C ILE A 212 -2.57 -15.28 2.70
N LYS A 213 -2.46 -15.30 1.36
CA LYS A 213 -3.37 -14.59 0.47
C LYS A 213 -4.70 -15.30 0.26
N ASN A 214 -4.81 -16.57 0.68
CA ASN A 214 -6.05 -17.36 0.72
C ASN A 214 -6.84 -17.41 -0.60
N VAL A 215 -6.11 -17.45 -1.74
CA VAL A 215 -6.73 -17.45 -3.08
C VAL A 215 -7.58 -18.70 -3.31
N SER A 216 -7.22 -19.84 -2.70
CA SER A 216 -8.02 -21.07 -2.77
C SER A 216 -9.43 -20.90 -2.20
N PHE A 217 -9.58 -20.08 -1.14
CA PHE A 217 -10.89 -19.73 -0.58
C PHE A 217 -11.72 -18.90 -1.57
N ALA A 218 -11.09 -17.93 -2.26
CA ALA A 218 -11.76 -17.13 -3.28
C ALA A 218 -12.20 -17.98 -4.49
N ILE A 219 -11.36 -18.91 -4.96
CA ILE A 219 -11.69 -19.84 -6.05
C ILE A 219 -12.92 -20.68 -5.67
N LYS A 220 -12.90 -21.31 -4.49
CA LYS A 220 -14.04 -22.13 -4.01
C LYS A 220 -15.33 -21.34 -3.88
N ALA A 221 -15.25 -20.11 -3.34
CA ALA A 221 -16.39 -19.23 -3.19
C ALA A 221 -16.96 -18.78 -4.54
N PHE A 222 -16.10 -18.39 -5.48
CA PHE A 222 -16.50 -17.99 -6.84
C PHE A 222 -17.19 -19.14 -7.58
N MET A 223 -16.60 -20.34 -7.57
CA MET A 223 -17.20 -21.53 -8.20
C MET A 223 -18.57 -21.86 -7.58
N LYS A 224 -18.70 -21.83 -6.25
CA LYS A 224 -19.98 -22.07 -5.56
C LYS A 224 -21.00 -20.94 -5.79
N ALA A 225 -20.54 -19.70 -5.99
CA ALA A 225 -21.42 -18.59 -6.31
C ALA A 225 -22.15 -18.79 -7.65
N ASN A 226 -21.52 -19.46 -8.61
CA ASN A 226 -22.05 -19.86 -9.92
C ASN A 226 -22.83 -18.72 -10.62
N ILE A 227 -22.15 -17.59 -10.84
CA ILE A 227 -22.77 -16.39 -11.42
C ILE A 227 -22.67 -16.49 -12.94
N PRO A 228 -23.78 -16.37 -13.66
CA PRO A 228 -23.78 -16.37 -15.13
C PRO A 228 -22.90 -15.26 -15.70
N ASN A 229 -22.25 -15.55 -16.81
CA ASN A 229 -21.41 -14.59 -17.53
C ASN A 229 -20.34 -13.93 -16.64
N SER A 230 -19.76 -14.69 -15.71
CA SER A 230 -18.69 -14.17 -14.86
C SER A 230 -17.37 -14.89 -15.10
N VAL A 231 -16.26 -14.18 -14.87
CA VAL A 231 -14.89 -14.69 -14.99
C VAL A 231 -14.09 -14.24 -13.78
N PHE A 232 -13.35 -15.16 -13.17
CA PHE A 232 -12.39 -14.82 -12.12
C PHE A 232 -10.97 -14.73 -12.69
N VAL A 233 -10.39 -13.54 -12.69
CA VAL A 233 -9.04 -13.28 -13.17
C VAL A 233 -8.10 -13.21 -11.98
N ILE A 234 -7.05 -14.03 -12.02
CA ILE A 234 -6.02 -14.13 -10.97
C ILE A 234 -4.70 -13.65 -11.54
N VAL A 235 -4.31 -12.43 -11.13
CA VAL A 235 -3.05 -11.79 -11.52
C VAL A 235 -2.02 -12.00 -10.43
N GLY A 236 -0.98 -12.75 -10.73
CA GLY A 236 0.10 -13.02 -9.80
C GLY A 236 0.80 -14.33 -10.05
N ASP A 237 1.84 -14.57 -9.25
CA ASP A 237 2.62 -15.79 -9.27
C ASP A 237 3.10 -16.14 -7.87
N GLY A 238 3.49 -17.40 -7.66
CA GLY A 238 4.02 -17.87 -6.38
C GLY A 238 3.88 -19.39 -6.18
N PRO A 239 4.39 -19.89 -5.04
CA PRO A 239 4.48 -21.34 -4.79
C PRO A 239 3.13 -22.07 -4.70
N GLN A 240 2.00 -21.36 -4.63
CA GLN A 240 0.68 -21.98 -4.63
C GLN A 240 0.07 -22.10 -6.03
N ARG A 241 0.72 -21.60 -7.09
CA ARG A 241 0.16 -21.53 -8.44
C ARG A 241 -0.37 -22.88 -8.93
N GLU A 242 0.46 -23.92 -8.93
CA GLU A 242 0.08 -25.25 -9.40
C GLU A 242 -1.13 -25.81 -8.63
N ASN A 243 -1.14 -25.65 -7.31
CA ASN A 243 -2.27 -26.10 -6.49
C ASN A 243 -3.57 -25.33 -6.78
N LEU A 244 -3.47 -24.04 -7.09
CA LEU A 244 -4.62 -23.20 -7.41
C LEU A 244 -5.16 -23.49 -8.81
N GLU A 245 -4.29 -23.72 -9.79
CA GLU A 245 -4.65 -24.16 -11.15
C GLU A 245 -5.31 -25.54 -11.10
N SER A 246 -4.76 -26.49 -10.33
CA SER A 246 -5.39 -27.80 -10.10
C SER A 246 -6.78 -27.69 -9.45
N LEU A 247 -6.96 -26.78 -8.49
CA LEU A 247 -8.27 -26.54 -7.88
C LEU A 247 -9.28 -25.95 -8.88
N ALA A 248 -8.81 -25.19 -9.86
CA ALA A 248 -9.62 -24.54 -10.89
C ALA A 248 -9.84 -25.40 -12.16
N GLN A 249 -9.26 -26.59 -12.27
CA GLN A 249 -9.20 -27.43 -13.49
C GLN A 249 -10.52 -27.66 -14.23
N HIS A 250 -11.65 -27.59 -13.54
CA HIS A 250 -12.97 -27.82 -14.12
C HIS A 250 -13.75 -26.54 -14.40
N SER A 251 -13.10 -25.36 -14.33
CA SER A 251 -13.76 -24.08 -14.53
C SER A 251 -13.12 -23.30 -15.66
N GLU A 252 -13.79 -23.25 -16.81
CA GLU A 252 -13.40 -22.40 -17.96
C GLU A 252 -13.47 -20.89 -17.63
N ASN A 253 -14.07 -20.53 -16.49
CA ASN A 253 -14.28 -19.16 -16.04
C ASN A 253 -13.20 -18.66 -15.05
N ILE A 254 -12.05 -19.34 -14.92
CA ILE A 254 -10.94 -18.90 -14.09
C ILE A 254 -9.68 -18.74 -14.96
N ILE A 255 -9.13 -17.52 -14.97
CA ILE A 255 -7.99 -17.15 -15.80
C ILE A 255 -6.78 -16.79 -14.91
N PHE A 256 -5.66 -17.48 -15.11
CA PHE A 256 -4.38 -17.15 -14.48
C PHE A 256 -3.50 -16.41 -15.48
N THR A 257 -3.20 -15.15 -15.23
CA THR A 257 -2.40 -14.32 -16.14
C THR A 257 -0.90 -14.39 -15.88
N GLY A 258 -0.49 -14.95 -14.73
CA GLY A 258 0.86 -14.77 -14.22
C GLY A 258 1.06 -13.40 -13.57
N ARG A 259 2.33 -13.10 -13.24
CA ARG A 259 2.71 -11.81 -12.65
C ARG A 259 2.69 -10.70 -13.69
N LEU A 260 1.95 -9.63 -13.39
CA LEU A 260 1.92 -8.40 -14.19
C LEU A 260 2.31 -7.20 -13.33
N GLU A 261 2.87 -6.17 -13.97
CA GLU A 261 3.27 -4.90 -13.34
C GLU A 261 2.96 -3.73 -14.27
N GLY A 262 2.90 -2.51 -13.73
CA GLY A 262 2.71 -1.29 -14.50
C GLY A 262 1.46 -1.30 -15.37
N ASP A 263 1.56 -0.85 -16.60
CA ASP A 263 0.44 -0.65 -17.52
C ASP A 263 -0.39 -1.92 -17.73
N SER A 264 0.25 -3.08 -17.85
CA SER A 264 -0.42 -4.38 -18.00
C SER A 264 -1.27 -4.77 -16.79
N LEU A 265 -0.85 -4.37 -15.56
CA LEU A 265 -1.63 -4.59 -14.35
C LEU A 265 -2.79 -3.60 -14.26
N TYR A 266 -2.54 -2.30 -14.49
CA TYR A 266 -3.57 -1.27 -14.40
C TYR A 266 -4.70 -1.48 -15.40
N ALA A 267 -4.42 -2.09 -16.56
CA ALA A 267 -5.43 -2.46 -17.54
C ALA A 267 -6.51 -3.41 -16.97
N TRP A 268 -6.15 -4.31 -16.05
CA TRP A 268 -7.10 -5.19 -15.36
C TRP A 268 -8.00 -4.43 -14.37
N TYR A 269 -7.43 -3.51 -13.58
CA TYR A 269 -8.24 -2.67 -12.70
C TYR A 269 -9.25 -1.83 -13.46
N ASN A 270 -8.90 -1.43 -14.68
CA ASN A 270 -9.75 -0.59 -15.53
C ASN A 270 -11.03 -1.29 -16.00
N ILE A 271 -11.04 -2.64 -16.07
CA ILE A 271 -12.16 -3.41 -16.62
C ILE A 271 -12.84 -4.34 -15.61
N ALA A 272 -12.22 -4.63 -14.46
CA ALA A 272 -12.78 -5.53 -13.46
C ALA A 272 -13.93 -4.86 -12.66
N GLN A 273 -15.04 -5.53 -12.50
CA GLN A 273 -16.19 -5.04 -11.73
C GLN A 273 -15.96 -5.15 -10.23
N CYS A 274 -15.32 -6.22 -9.79
CA CYS A 274 -15.08 -6.48 -8.39
C CYS A 274 -13.65 -6.98 -8.18
N PHE A 275 -12.93 -6.38 -7.24
CA PHE A 275 -11.63 -6.84 -6.76
C PHE A 275 -11.78 -7.54 -5.41
N THR A 276 -10.95 -8.55 -5.13
CA THR A 276 -10.94 -9.22 -3.83
C THR A 276 -9.55 -9.39 -3.25
N LEU A 277 -9.48 -9.27 -1.90
CA LEU A 277 -8.28 -9.55 -1.10
C LEU A 277 -8.67 -10.39 0.13
N PRO A 278 -8.80 -11.73 -0.01
CA PRO A 278 -9.30 -12.61 1.05
C PRO A 278 -8.23 -13.06 2.02
N SER A 279 -7.17 -12.28 2.19
CA SER A 279 -5.97 -12.63 2.97
C SER A 279 -6.31 -12.94 4.42
N VAL A 280 -5.64 -13.96 4.99
CA VAL A 280 -5.69 -14.28 6.43
C VAL A 280 -4.64 -13.50 7.22
N LEU A 281 -3.71 -12.86 6.54
CA LEU A 281 -2.72 -11.94 7.09
C LEU A 281 -2.29 -10.96 6.02
N GLU A 282 -2.57 -9.67 6.21
CA GLU A 282 -2.21 -8.60 5.29
C GLU A 282 -1.96 -7.30 6.05
N PRO A 283 -0.72 -6.84 6.19
CA PRO A 283 -0.44 -5.60 6.93
C PRO A 283 -1.22 -4.40 6.40
N PHE A 284 -1.29 -4.22 5.08
CA PHE A 284 -2.16 -3.22 4.48
C PHE A 284 -2.92 -3.76 3.26
N GLY A 285 -2.24 -4.04 2.14
CA GLY A 285 -2.84 -4.44 0.88
C GLY A 285 -3.07 -3.26 -0.07
N ALA A 286 -1.98 -2.59 -0.50
CA ALA A 286 -2.02 -1.41 -1.38
C ALA A 286 -2.78 -1.62 -2.70
N VAL A 287 -2.86 -2.87 -3.19
CA VAL A 287 -3.65 -3.27 -4.36
C VAL A 287 -5.16 -2.94 -4.24
N THR A 288 -5.67 -2.80 -3.00
CA THR A 288 -7.05 -2.36 -2.75
C THR A 288 -7.25 -0.92 -3.18
N ASN A 289 -6.29 -0.04 -2.89
CA ASN A 289 -6.32 1.35 -3.34
C ASN A 289 -6.32 1.44 -4.88
N GLU A 290 -5.44 0.68 -5.54
CA GLU A 290 -5.37 0.64 -7.00
C GLU A 290 -6.70 0.16 -7.63
N ALA A 291 -7.32 -0.86 -7.04
CA ALA A 291 -8.61 -1.37 -7.49
C ALA A 291 -9.74 -0.34 -7.33
N LEU A 292 -9.82 0.33 -6.18
CA LEU A 292 -10.82 1.38 -5.93
C LEU A 292 -10.65 2.57 -6.89
N GLN A 293 -9.40 2.99 -7.13
CA GLN A 293 -9.09 4.03 -8.12
C GLN A 293 -9.48 3.61 -9.54
N GLY A 294 -9.34 2.33 -9.88
CA GLY A 294 -9.81 1.74 -11.15
C GLY A 294 -11.33 1.58 -11.24
N GLY A 295 -12.09 1.98 -10.22
CA GLY A 295 -13.54 1.88 -10.19
C GLY A 295 -14.06 0.46 -9.91
N CYS A 296 -13.22 -0.42 -9.35
CA CYS A 296 -13.66 -1.73 -8.88
C CYS A 296 -14.37 -1.59 -7.53
N LYS A 297 -15.52 -2.21 -7.35
CA LYS A 297 -16.00 -2.53 -6.00
C LYS A 297 -15.08 -3.57 -5.36
N VAL A 298 -14.99 -3.58 -4.03
CA VAL A 298 -13.98 -4.43 -3.36
C VAL A 298 -14.60 -5.37 -2.32
N LEU A 299 -14.03 -6.57 -2.21
CA LEU A 299 -14.31 -7.53 -1.14
C LEU A 299 -13.01 -7.79 -0.38
N ILE A 300 -12.87 -7.16 0.78
CA ILE A 300 -11.60 -7.12 1.53
C ILE A 300 -11.74 -7.86 2.85
N SER A 301 -10.77 -8.72 3.15
CA SER A 301 -10.71 -9.41 4.43
C SER A 301 -10.64 -8.42 5.60
N LYS A 302 -11.40 -8.70 6.66
CA LYS A 302 -11.31 -7.98 7.95
C LYS A 302 -9.89 -8.02 8.56
N LEU A 303 -9.05 -8.95 8.11
CA LEU A 303 -7.65 -9.12 8.54
C LEU A 303 -6.64 -8.39 7.64
N ALA A 304 -7.12 -7.56 6.71
CA ALA A 304 -6.27 -6.70 5.90
C ALA A 304 -6.37 -5.25 6.37
N GLY A 305 -5.24 -4.56 6.54
CA GLY A 305 -5.24 -3.15 6.96
C GLY A 305 -6.02 -2.25 6.00
N SER A 306 -6.07 -2.60 4.70
CA SER A 306 -6.86 -1.89 3.69
C SER A 306 -8.38 -2.06 3.84
N ALA A 307 -8.86 -2.85 4.81
CA ALA A 307 -10.27 -2.86 5.18
C ALA A 307 -10.76 -1.46 5.61
N CYS A 308 -9.87 -0.60 6.12
CA CYS A 308 -10.16 0.79 6.44
C CYS A 308 -10.59 1.65 5.23
N LEU A 309 -10.29 1.22 3.99
CA LEU A 309 -10.70 1.88 2.76
C LEU A 309 -12.11 1.48 2.30
N VAL A 310 -12.71 0.47 2.94
CA VAL A 310 -14.02 -0.05 2.58
C VAL A 310 -15.11 0.72 3.32
N SER A 311 -16.04 1.26 2.55
CA SER A 311 -17.33 1.77 3.04
C SER A 311 -18.41 0.80 2.61
N ASP A 312 -18.94 0.03 3.58
CA ASP A 312 -19.94 -1.01 3.31
C ASP A 312 -21.09 -0.46 2.45
N THR A 313 -21.51 -1.23 1.47
CA THR A 313 -22.52 -0.91 0.47
C THR A 313 -22.13 0.17 -0.56
N ILE A 314 -21.22 1.08 -0.24
CA ILE A 314 -20.82 2.19 -1.12
C ILE A 314 -19.78 1.73 -2.15
N ASN A 315 -18.61 1.28 -1.68
CA ASN A 315 -17.52 0.86 -2.55
C ASN A 315 -17.15 -0.63 -2.44
N GLY A 316 -17.80 -1.37 -1.54
CA GLY A 316 -17.56 -2.80 -1.36
C GLY A 316 -18.05 -3.35 -0.04
N TYR A 317 -17.47 -4.46 0.39
CA TYR A 317 -17.80 -5.11 1.66
C TYR A 317 -16.55 -5.68 2.33
N ILE A 318 -16.53 -5.64 3.67
CA ILE A 318 -15.56 -6.37 4.47
C ILE A 318 -16.02 -7.83 4.53
N ILE A 319 -15.11 -8.79 4.35
CA ILE A 319 -15.39 -10.23 4.41
C ILE A 319 -14.64 -10.90 5.56
N ASP A 320 -15.22 -11.97 6.09
CA ASP A 320 -14.56 -12.87 7.01
C ASP A 320 -13.87 -14.00 6.20
N PRO A 321 -12.51 -14.12 6.24
CA PRO A 321 -11.81 -15.13 5.47
C PRO A 321 -12.04 -16.57 5.95
N ASP A 322 -12.78 -16.76 7.05
CA ASP A 322 -13.16 -18.06 7.60
C ASP A 322 -14.65 -18.39 7.32
N ASN A 323 -15.44 -17.45 6.77
CA ASN A 323 -16.86 -17.63 6.47
C ASN A 323 -17.15 -17.62 4.97
N ILE A 324 -17.13 -18.82 4.37
CA ILE A 324 -17.32 -18.97 2.93
C ILE A 324 -18.74 -18.61 2.47
N GLU A 325 -19.77 -18.87 3.27
CA GLU A 325 -21.16 -18.61 2.89
C GLU A 325 -21.45 -17.10 2.83
N ASP A 326 -20.94 -16.33 3.80
CA ASP A 326 -21.03 -14.86 3.76
C ASP A 326 -20.26 -14.30 2.55
N TYR A 327 -19.08 -14.87 2.26
CA TYR A 327 -18.30 -14.45 1.11
C TYR A 327 -19.01 -14.73 -0.21
N ILE A 328 -19.60 -15.91 -0.39
CA ILE A 328 -20.43 -16.25 -1.57
C ILE A 328 -21.58 -15.26 -1.73
N LYS A 329 -22.28 -14.94 -0.63
CA LYS A 329 -23.37 -13.96 -0.63
C LYS A 329 -22.90 -12.60 -1.12
N LYS A 330 -21.74 -12.11 -0.64
CA LYS A 330 -21.15 -10.83 -1.03
C LYS A 330 -20.66 -10.81 -2.48
N ILE A 331 -20.06 -11.91 -2.97
CA ILE A 331 -19.70 -12.05 -4.38
C ILE A 331 -20.95 -11.91 -5.27
N LYS A 332 -22.04 -12.65 -4.93
CA LYS A 332 -23.33 -12.56 -5.65
C LYS A 332 -23.90 -11.15 -5.61
N LEU A 333 -23.88 -10.51 -4.44
CA LEU A 333 -24.43 -9.17 -4.26
C LEU A 333 -23.71 -8.15 -5.15
N VAL A 334 -22.37 -8.17 -5.16
CA VAL A 334 -21.59 -7.21 -5.96
C VAL A 334 -21.70 -7.51 -7.45
N LEU A 335 -21.47 -8.75 -7.89
CA LEU A 335 -21.43 -9.05 -9.31
C LEU A 335 -22.81 -9.01 -9.97
N ASN A 336 -23.91 -9.35 -9.28
CA ASN A 336 -25.26 -9.26 -9.86
C ASN A 336 -25.72 -7.80 -10.03
N GLN A 337 -25.20 -6.88 -9.22
CA GLN A 337 -25.47 -5.44 -9.33
C GLN A 337 -24.49 -4.68 -10.23
N SER A 338 -23.44 -5.36 -10.72
CA SER A 338 -22.45 -4.74 -11.56
C SER A 338 -22.83 -4.82 -13.05
N ASP A 339 -22.44 -3.78 -13.80
CA ASP A 339 -22.51 -3.80 -15.25
C ASP A 339 -21.57 -4.85 -15.83
N GLU A 340 -21.91 -5.35 -17.00
CA GLU A 340 -21.04 -6.26 -17.77
C GLU A 340 -19.85 -5.50 -18.37
N CYS A 341 -18.74 -6.21 -18.57
CA CYS A 341 -17.56 -5.67 -19.21
C CYS A 341 -17.83 -5.36 -20.70
N ASN A 342 -17.55 -4.14 -21.08
CA ASN A 342 -17.66 -3.68 -22.47
C ASN A 342 -16.38 -2.93 -22.86
N TYR A 343 -16.14 -2.75 -24.18
CA TYR A 343 -15.08 -1.88 -24.65
C TYR A 343 -15.21 -0.50 -24.04
N ILE A 344 -14.08 0.04 -23.55
CA ILE A 344 -14.05 1.31 -22.82
C ILE A 344 -13.36 2.39 -23.64
N ASN A 345 -13.83 3.63 -23.51
CA ASN A 345 -13.22 4.82 -24.05
C ASN A 345 -12.87 5.87 -22.99
N LYS A 346 -13.27 5.63 -21.74
CA LYS A 346 -12.99 6.46 -20.57
C LYS A 346 -12.79 5.59 -19.32
N VAL A 347 -12.05 6.10 -18.36
CA VAL A 347 -11.90 5.46 -17.05
C VAL A 347 -13.20 5.55 -16.25
N ARG A 348 -13.41 4.59 -15.36
CA ARG A 348 -14.53 4.57 -14.45
C ARG A 348 -14.34 5.57 -13.30
N GLN A 349 -15.40 5.84 -12.56
CA GLN A 349 -15.36 6.67 -11.38
C GLN A 349 -14.45 6.05 -10.31
N ASN A 350 -13.57 6.86 -9.74
CA ASN A 350 -12.80 6.48 -8.56
C ASN A 350 -13.73 6.26 -7.36
N LEU A 351 -13.59 5.12 -6.69
CA LEU A 351 -14.41 4.72 -5.54
C LEU A 351 -13.68 4.89 -4.18
N MET A 352 -12.53 5.56 -4.18
CA MET A 352 -11.78 5.85 -2.94
C MET A 352 -12.54 6.79 -2.02
N THR A 353 -12.55 6.47 -0.72
CA THR A 353 -13.12 7.33 0.34
C THR A 353 -12.11 8.33 0.89
N TYR A 354 -10.82 8.00 0.82
CA TYR A 354 -9.72 8.89 1.21
C TYR A 354 -9.01 9.39 -0.03
N LEU A 355 -9.09 10.69 -0.31
CA LEU A 355 -8.39 11.32 -1.42
C LEU A 355 -6.96 11.68 -1.01
N PHE A 356 -6.01 11.42 -1.87
CA PHE A 356 -4.59 11.65 -1.61
C PHE A 356 -4.28 13.09 -1.21
N ASP A 357 -4.76 14.06 -1.98
CA ASP A 357 -4.49 15.49 -1.74
C ASP A 357 -5.01 15.94 -0.37
N ASN A 358 -6.20 15.46 0.04
CA ASN A 358 -6.77 15.76 1.34
C ASN A 358 -5.92 15.19 2.48
N GLN A 359 -5.44 13.94 2.33
CA GLN A 359 -4.58 13.31 3.33
C GLN A 359 -3.21 13.99 3.41
N MET A 360 -2.64 14.40 2.27
CA MET A 360 -1.39 15.17 2.24
C MET A 360 -1.55 16.55 2.93
N LEU A 361 -2.65 17.25 2.70
CA LEU A 361 -2.93 18.52 3.37
C LEU A 361 -3.05 18.36 4.89
N LEU A 362 -3.71 17.29 5.36
CA LEU A 362 -3.80 16.99 6.79
C LEU A 362 -2.41 16.69 7.39
N LEU A 363 -1.60 15.91 6.71
CA LEU A 363 -0.23 15.58 7.12
C LEU A 363 0.65 16.85 7.16
N GLU A 364 0.60 17.67 6.12
CA GLU A 364 1.34 18.92 6.02
C GLU A 364 1.00 19.86 7.19
N ASN A 365 -0.28 20.07 7.47
CA ASN A 365 -0.74 20.88 8.57
C ASN A 365 -0.27 20.36 9.93
N LYS A 366 -0.26 19.04 10.12
CA LYS A 366 0.27 18.43 11.35
C LYS A 366 1.78 18.63 11.48
N ILE A 367 2.55 18.44 10.41
CA ILE A 367 4.01 18.67 10.42
C ILE A 367 4.33 20.13 10.69
N LYS A 368 3.62 21.07 10.07
CA LYS A 368 3.82 22.51 10.32
C LYS A 368 3.52 22.91 11.77
N LYS A 369 2.55 22.28 12.42
CA LYS A 369 2.24 22.52 13.84
C LYS A 369 3.31 21.99 14.81
N LEU A 370 4.18 21.07 14.38
CA LEU A 370 5.28 20.59 15.20
C LEU A 370 6.45 21.59 15.26
N LEU A 371 6.56 22.45 14.26
CA LEU A 371 7.65 23.43 14.12
C LEU A 371 7.36 24.74 14.88
#